data_f7a99a4e3a46dd17fa9ea3ddb96e69af
#
_entry.id   f7a99a4e3a46dd17fa9ea3ddb96e69af
#
_cell.length_a   1.000
_cell.length_b   1.000
_cell.length_c   1.000
_cell.angle_alpha   90.00
_cell.angle_beta   90.00
_cell.angle_gamma   90.00
#
_symmetry.space_group_name_H-M   'P 1'
#
loop_
_entity.id
_entity.type
_entity.pdbx_description
1 polymer ?
#
loop_
_entity_poly.entity_id
_entity_poly.type
_entity_poly.pdbx_seq_one_letter_code
_entity_poly.pdbx_strand_id
1 'polypeptide(L)'
;MTGVQTCALPICRITTSRNEADKVEILSGVFEGKSTGCPIGFVVRNTNQHSSDYENMRNLFRPSHADFTYWSKYGVRDHRGGGRSSARITISRCVGGALAKLVLRQLGISVQAYTSQVGAIALYRKSTRLNSSHLWLSRMPSSA
;
A
#
# COMPACT_ATOMS: atom_id res chain seq x y z
N MET A 1 -14.17 -18.07 -1.72
CA MET A 1 -13.15 -17.02 -1.93
C MET A 1 -13.88 -15.72 -2.18
N THR A 2 -14.10 -14.93 -1.15
CA THR A 2 -14.60 -13.57 -1.31
C THR A 2 -13.43 -12.74 -1.78
N GLY A 3 -13.48 -12.35 -3.07
CA GLY A 3 -12.48 -11.49 -3.66
C GLY A 3 -12.30 -10.24 -2.80
N VAL A 4 -11.06 -9.87 -2.55
CA VAL A 4 -10.74 -8.52 -2.07
C VAL A 4 -11.22 -7.58 -3.16
N GLN A 5 -12.38 -7.00 -2.94
CA GLN A 5 -12.92 -5.98 -3.81
C GLN A 5 -11.99 -4.78 -3.65
N THR A 6 -11.08 -4.61 -4.59
CA THR A 6 -10.33 -3.36 -4.72
C THR A 6 -11.37 -2.29 -4.96
N CYS A 7 -11.59 -1.45 -3.95
CA CYS A 7 -12.43 -0.28 -4.10
C CYS A 7 -11.70 0.65 -5.09
N ALA A 8 -12.02 0.51 -6.37
CA ALA A 8 -11.57 1.44 -7.38
C ALA A 8 -12.13 2.80 -6.97
N LEU A 9 -11.26 3.73 -6.59
CA LEU A 9 -11.65 5.10 -6.34
C LEU A 9 -12.33 5.63 -7.61
N PRO A 10 -13.46 6.32 -7.50
CA PRO A 10 -14.13 6.87 -8.67
C PRO A 10 -13.16 7.76 -9.43
N ILE A 11 -12.97 7.48 -10.71
CA ILE A 11 -12.16 8.32 -11.61
C ILE A 11 -12.87 9.65 -11.71
N CYS A 12 -12.27 10.70 -11.17
CA CYS A 12 -12.77 12.06 -11.26
C CYS A 12 -11.67 13.00 -11.76
N ARG A 13 -12.00 14.26 -11.99
CA ARG A 13 -11.07 15.25 -12.55
C ARG A 13 -9.78 15.44 -11.74
N ILE A 14 -9.77 15.07 -10.46
CA ILE A 14 -8.65 15.26 -9.55
C ILE A 14 -7.94 13.94 -9.16
N THR A 15 -8.37 12.81 -9.71
CA THR A 15 -7.71 11.51 -9.49
C THR A 15 -6.88 11.10 -10.69
N THR A 16 -5.95 10.17 -10.51
CA THR A 16 -5.20 9.59 -11.62
C THR A 16 -6.12 8.86 -12.59
N SER A 17 -5.83 8.95 -13.88
CA SER A 17 -6.53 8.21 -14.93
C SER A 17 -6.15 6.72 -14.99
N ARG A 18 -5.18 6.28 -14.18
CA ARG A 18 -4.74 4.88 -14.15
C ARG A 18 -5.85 3.99 -13.61
N ASN A 19 -6.17 2.96 -14.39
CA ASN A 19 -7.10 1.90 -14.02
C ASN A 19 -6.37 0.57 -14.06
N GLU A 20 -5.84 0.14 -12.93
CA GLU A 20 -5.12 -1.13 -12.78
C GLU A 20 -5.98 -2.07 -11.92
N ALA A 21 -6.10 -3.32 -12.35
CA ALA A 21 -6.86 -4.32 -11.60
C ALA A 21 -6.16 -4.72 -10.29
N ASP A 22 -4.84 -4.52 -10.19
CA ASP A 22 -3.98 -4.85 -9.04
C ASP A 22 -4.32 -6.22 -8.40
N LYS A 23 -4.60 -7.20 -9.26
CA LYS A 23 -5.00 -8.54 -8.83
C LYS A 23 -3.84 -9.25 -8.15
N VAL A 24 -4.09 -9.76 -6.95
CA VAL A 24 -3.11 -10.53 -6.19
C VAL A 24 -3.16 -11.99 -6.61
N GLU A 25 -2.03 -12.53 -7.08
CA GLU A 25 -1.83 -13.95 -7.34
C GLU A 25 -1.03 -14.56 -6.20
N ILE A 26 -1.61 -15.48 -5.44
CA ILE A 26 -0.91 -16.20 -4.38
C ILE A 26 -0.19 -17.39 -4.99
N LEU A 27 1.13 -17.46 -4.77
CA LEU A 27 2.01 -18.47 -5.36
C LEU A 27 2.33 -19.61 -4.40
N SER A 28 2.34 -19.35 -3.08
CA SER A 28 2.68 -20.35 -2.07
C SER A 28 2.04 -20.03 -0.72
N GLY A 29 2.08 -20.99 0.21
CA GLY A 29 1.68 -20.81 1.60
C GLY A 29 0.18 -20.90 1.85
N VAL A 30 -0.63 -21.17 0.81
CA VAL A 30 -2.10 -21.33 0.91
C VAL A 30 -2.55 -22.55 0.12
N PHE A 31 -3.37 -23.41 0.75
CA PHE A 31 -4.01 -24.54 0.12
C PHE A 31 -5.50 -24.57 0.50
N GLU A 32 -6.40 -24.71 -0.46
CA GLU A 32 -7.85 -24.71 -0.27
C GLU A 32 -8.37 -23.55 0.61
N GLY A 33 -7.78 -22.36 0.44
CA GLY A 33 -8.16 -21.15 1.18
C GLY A 33 -7.67 -21.10 2.63
N LYS A 34 -6.83 -22.02 3.06
CA LYS A 34 -6.22 -22.06 4.40
C LYS A 34 -4.71 -21.88 4.31
N SER A 35 -4.13 -21.20 5.30
CA SER A 35 -2.68 -21.11 5.43
C SER A 35 -2.10 -22.47 5.79
N THR A 36 -1.00 -22.84 5.12
CA THR A 36 -0.24 -24.05 5.40
C THR A 36 0.83 -23.87 6.49
N GLY A 37 0.96 -22.66 7.05
CA GLY A 37 2.07 -22.32 7.98
C GLY A 37 3.39 -22.01 7.29
N CYS A 38 3.50 -22.24 5.98
CA CYS A 38 4.67 -21.86 5.19
C CYS A 38 4.61 -20.38 4.79
N PRO A 39 5.73 -19.78 4.36
CA PRO A 39 5.75 -18.42 3.85
C PRO A 39 4.77 -18.24 2.69
N ILE A 40 3.95 -17.17 2.76
CA ILE A 40 3.00 -16.82 1.71
C ILE A 40 3.70 -15.95 0.68
N GLY A 41 3.94 -16.51 -0.50
CA GLY A 41 4.43 -15.78 -1.65
C GLY A 41 3.28 -15.27 -2.51
N PHE A 42 3.40 -14.06 -3.04
CA PHE A 42 2.41 -13.49 -3.95
C PHE A 42 3.05 -12.57 -4.97
N VAL A 43 2.34 -12.33 -6.06
CA VAL A 43 2.70 -11.37 -7.10
C VAL A 43 1.51 -10.50 -7.45
N VAL A 44 1.77 -9.23 -7.75
CA VAL A 44 0.81 -8.29 -8.35
C VAL A 44 1.46 -7.75 -9.61
N ARG A 45 0.89 -8.09 -10.76
CA ARG A 45 1.45 -7.70 -12.04
C ARG A 45 1.14 -6.23 -12.34
N ASN A 46 2.14 -5.52 -12.85
CA ASN A 46 1.95 -4.17 -13.34
C ASN A 46 1.61 -4.23 -14.83
N THR A 47 0.39 -3.90 -15.18
CA THR A 47 -0.12 -3.95 -16.56
C THR A 47 -0.05 -2.61 -17.28
N ASN A 48 0.18 -1.52 -16.55
CA ASN A 48 0.16 -0.16 -17.08
C ASN A 48 1.48 0.58 -16.82
N GLN A 49 2.61 -0.10 -17.03
CA GLN A 49 3.94 0.48 -16.93
C GLN A 49 4.34 1.11 -18.26
N HIS A 50 4.67 2.40 -18.23
CA HIS A 50 5.23 3.16 -19.34
C HIS A 50 6.67 3.56 -19.01
N SER A 51 7.63 2.70 -19.32
CA SER A 51 9.05 2.94 -19.04
C SER A 51 9.63 4.11 -19.82
N SER A 52 9.08 4.39 -21.01
CA SER A 52 9.46 5.53 -21.85
C SER A 52 9.26 6.88 -21.18
N ASP A 53 8.28 7.01 -20.29
CA ASP A 53 7.98 8.27 -19.60
C ASP A 53 9.12 8.70 -18.64
N TYR A 54 10.02 7.78 -18.34
CA TYR A 54 11.13 8.01 -17.39
C TYR A 54 12.47 8.23 -18.07
N GLU A 55 12.55 8.18 -19.42
CA GLU A 55 13.82 8.32 -20.14
C GLU A 55 14.47 9.69 -19.88
N ASN A 56 13.68 10.75 -19.81
CA ASN A 56 14.14 12.10 -19.46
C ASN A 56 14.80 12.19 -18.08
N MET A 57 14.50 11.24 -17.20
CA MET A 57 15.02 11.20 -15.83
C MET A 57 16.24 10.29 -15.67
N ARG A 58 16.75 9.75 -16.78
CA ARG A 58 17.89 8.84 -16.75
C ARG A 58 19.10 9.43 -16.05
N ASN A 59 19.39 10.69 -16.33
CA ASN A 59 20.55 11.41 -15.79
C ASN A 59 20.19 12.41 -14.69
N LEU A 60 18.94 12.43 -14.23
CA LEU A 60 18.47 13.38 -13.22
C LEU A 60 17.98 12.62 -11.98
N PHE A 61 18.27 13.17 -10.80
CA PHE A 61 17.71 12.66 -9.56
C PHE A 61 16.44 13.45 -9.21
N ARG A 62 15.36 12.73 -8.95
CA ARG A 62 14.08 13.36 -8.59
C ARG A 62 14.14 13.89 -7.15
N PRO A 63 13.77 15.15 -6.90
CA PRO A 63 13.62 15.68 -5.55
C PRO A 63 12.61 14.83 -4.73
N SER A 64 12.88 14.67 -3.44
CA SER A 64 12.05 13.89 -2.50
C SER A 64 11.85 12.41 -2.89
N HIS A 65 12.71 11.89 -3.76
CA HIS A 65 12.72 10.49 -4.17
C HIS A 65 14.05 9.82 -3.78
N ALA A 66 14.05 8.50 -3.62
CA ALA A 66 15.23 7.75 -3.19
C ALA A 66 16.31 7.58 -4.30
N ASP A 67 16.21 8.29 -5.41
CA ASP A 67 17.10 8.15 -6.56
C ASP A 67 18.57 8.39 -6.20
N PHE A 68 18.87 9.52 -5.55
CA PHE A 68 20.23 9.88 -5.15
C PHE A 68 20.79 8.90 -4.10
N THR A 69 19.99 8.54 -3.11
CA THR A 69 20.42 7.63 -2.04
C THR A 69 20.73 6.24 -2.54
N TYR A 70 19.95 5.73 -3.51
CA TYR A 70 20.25 4.45 -4.17
C TYR A 70 21.53 4.53 -4.99
N TRP A 71 21.70 5.59 -5.76
CA TRP A 71 22.93 5.82 -6.51
C TRP A 71 24.16 5.92 -5.61
N SER A 72 24.07 6.73 -4.55
CA SER A 72 25.18 6.93 -3.61
C SER A 72 25.55 5.65 -2.86
N LYS A 73 24.56 4.82 -2.53
CA LYS A 73 24.79 3.59 -1.75
C LYS A 73 25.19 2.39 -2.60
N TYR A 74 24.60 2.22 -3.76
CA TYR A 74 24.74 1.00 -4.56
C TYR A 74 25.45 1.21 -5.91
N GLY A 75 25.72 2.45 -6.29
CA GLY A 75 26.31 2.78 -7.59
C GLY A 75 25.39 2.55 -8.79
N VAL A 76 24.18 2.07 -8.58
CA VAL A 76 23.18 1.77 -9.62
C VAL A 76 21.80 2.25 -9.23
N ARG A 77 21.02 2.62 -10.22
CA ARG A 77 19.64 3.05 -10.07
C ARG A 77 18.82 2.62 -11.28
N ASP A 78 17.66 2.04 -11.04
CA ASP A 78 16.69 1.82 -12.10
C ASP A 78 15.84 3.08 -12.31
N HIS A 79 16.11 3.80 -13.41
CA HIS A 79 15.39 5.03 -13.76
C HIS A 79 14.00 4.74 -14.36
N ARG A 80 13.74 3.52 -14.86
CA ARG A 80 12.54 3.13 -15.61
C ARG A 80 11.29 2.90 -14.75
N GLY A 81 11.28 3.31 -13.53
CA GLY A 81 10.14 3.16 -12.63
C GLY A 81 10.53 2.97 -11.17
N GLY A 82 11.84 2.97 -10.89
CA GLY A 82 12.38 3.05 -9.54
C GLY A 82 12.39 1.76 -8.73
N GLY A 83 11.90 0.65 -9.25
CA GLY A 83 11.94 -0.63 -8.55
C GLY A 83 11.45 -0.52 -7.10
N ARG A 84 12.31 -0.88 -6.13
CA ARG A 84 12.01 -0.80 -4.69
C ARG A 84 11.90 0.63 -4.16
N SER A 85 12.37 1.63 -4.85
CA SER A 85 12.17 3.03 -4.51
C SER A 85 10.82 3.60 -4.97
N SER A 86 10.06 2.83 -5.74
CA SER A 86 8.73 3.20 -6.19
C SER A 86 7.69 3.09 -5.07
N ALA A 87 6.71 4.00 -5.08
CA ALA A 87 5.54 3.93 -4.20
C ALA A 87 4.74 2.63 -4.38
N ARG A 88 4.89 1.93 -5.50
CA ARG A 88 4.25 0.63 -5.76
C ARG A 88 4.62 -0.44 -4.74
N ILE A 89 5.72 -0.31 -4.02
CA ILE A 89 6.08 -1.21 -2.91
C ILE A 89 5.01 -1.25 -1.81
N THR A 90 4.16 -0.22 -1.72
CA THR A 90 3.05 -0.18 -0.75
C THR A 90 2.04 -1.30 -0.97
N ILE A 91 1.94 -1.86 -2.17
CA ILE A 91 1.10 -3.02 -2.48
C ILE A 91 1.44 -4.19 -1.55
N SER A 92 2.72 -4.45 -1.32
CA SER A 92 3.14 -5.54 -0.41
C SER A 92 2.67 -5.31 1.02
N ARG A 93 2.63 -4.06 1.48
CA ARG A 93 2.09 -3.69 2.80
C ARG A 93 0.58 -3.86 2.86
N CYS A 94 -0.12 -3.51 1.78
CA CYS A 94 -1.58 -3.70 1.69
C CYS A 94 -1.94 -5.19 1.74
N VAL A 95 -1.24 -6.03 0.98
CA VAL A 95 -1.47 -7.49 0.99
C VAL A 95 -1.13 -8.09 2.35
N GLY A 96 0.03 -7.76 2.93
CA GLY A 96 0.41 -8.20 4.27
C GLY A 96 -0.59 -7.75 5.33
N GLY A 97 -1.05 -6.50 5.25
CA GLY A 97 -2.10 -5.98 6.15
C GLY A 97 -3.45 -6.68 5.99
N ALA A 98 -3.82 -7.06 4.77
CA ALA A 98 -5.04 -7.83 4.52
C ALA A 98 -4.97 -9.22 5.16
N LEU A 99 -3.84 -9.92 5.00
CA LEU A 99 -3.61 -11.22 5.63
C LEU A 99 -3.62 -11.10 7.17
N ALA A 100 -2.94 -10.09 7.72
CA ALA A 100 -2.94 -9.84 9.15
C ALA A 100 -4.36 -9.57 9.70
N LYS A 101 -5.18 -8.79 8.97
CA LYS A 101 -6.59 -8.57 9.35
C LYS A 101 -7.42 -9.85 9.37
N LEU A 102 -7.14 -10.80 8.48
CA LEU A 102 -7.82 -12.11 8.50
C LEU A 102 -7.52 -12.87 9.80
N VAL A 103 -6.26 -12.87 10.23
CA VAL A 103 -5.85 -13.49 11.51
C VAL A 103 -6.48 -12.77 12.70
N LEU A 104 -6.40 -11.43 12.73
CA LEU A 104 -6.95 -10.62 13.81
C LEU A 104 -8.47 -10.81 13.98
N ARG A 105 -9.20 -10.98 12.89
CA ARG A 105 -10.64 -11.29 12.94
C ARG A 105 -10.96 -12.56 13.70
N GLN A 106 -10.09 -13.59 13.61
CA GLN A 106 -10.28 -14.83 14.39
C GLN A 106 -10.14 -14.59 15.89
N LEU A 107 -9.41 -13.54 16.27
CA LEU A 107 -9.21 -13.11 17.66
C LEU A 107 -10.22 -12.04 18.10
N GLY A 108 -11.22 -11.72 17.28
CA GLY A 108 -12.21 -10.67 17.55
C GLY A 108 -11.65 -9.24 17.46
N ILE A 109 -10.47 -9.05 16.88
CA ILE A 109 -9.80 -7.75 16.77
C ILE A 109 -10.06 -7.16 15.38
N SER A 110 -10.50 -5.89 15.33
CA SER A 110 -10.66 -5.12 14.10
C SER A 110 -9.76 -3.89 14.11
N VAL A 111 -9.18 -3.58 12.93
CA VAL A 111 -8.33 -2.39 12.73
C VAL A 111 -8.90 -1.57 11.59
N GLN A 112 -9.16 -0.27 11.87
CA GLN A 112 -9.65 0.69 10.90
C GLN A 112 -8.72 1.90 10.87
N ALA A 113 -8.48 2.43 9.68
CA ALA A 113 -7.75 3.67 9.49
C ALA A 113 -8.49 4.55 8.48
N TYR A 114 -8.45 5.85 8.71
CA TYR A 114 -9.04 6.84 7.82
C TYR A 114 -8.24 8.14 7.86
N THR A 115 -8.32 8.91 6.80
CA THR A 115 -7.74 10.25 6.75
C THR A 115 -8.63 11.22 7.48
N SER A 116 -8.13 11.83 8.56
CA SER A 116 -8.89 12.78 9.38
C SER A 116 -8.77 14.22 8.90
N GLN A 117 -7.65 14.57 8.24
CA GLN A 117 -7.40 15.93 7.76
C GLN A 117 -6.44 15.91 6.57
N VAL A 118 -6.67 16.78 5.60
CA VAL A 118 -5.78 17.05 4.47
C VAL A 118 -5.67 18.57 4.31
N GLY A 119 -4.50 19.15 4.59
CA GLY A 119 -4.33 20.60 4.60
C GLY A 119 -5.27 21.28 5.60
N ALA A 120 -6.03 22.25 5.14
CA ALA A 120 -7.04 22.97 5.93
C ALA A 120 -8.39 22.24 6.03
N ILE A 121 -8.59 21.17 5.26
CA ILE A 121 -9.84 20.43 5.20
C ILE A 121 -9.79 19.30 6.21
N ALA A 122 -10.59 19.41 7.27
CA ALA A 122 -10.72 18.38 8.29
C ALA A 122 -12.07 17.65 8.19
N LEU A 123 -12.06 16.36 8.45
CA LEU A 123 -13.28 15.59 8.60
C LEU A 123 -14.03 16.08 9.82
N TYR A 124 -15.23 16.59 9.63
CA TYR A 124 -16.10 16.99 10.74
C TYR A 124 -16.50 15.75 11.58
N ARG A 125 -15.87 15.62 12.73
CA ARG A 125 -16.31 14.64 13.75
C ARG A 125 -17.47 15.24 14.54
N LYS A 126 -18.70 15.05 14.08
CA LYS A 126 -19.82 15.11 15.00
C LYS A 126 -19.54 14.05 16.05
N SER A 127 -19.49 14.43 17.34
CA SER A 127 -19.14 13.54 18.43
C SER A 127 -20.15 12.39 18.53
N THR A 128 -20.05 11.43 17.67
CA THR A 128 -20.61 10.13 17.93
C THR A 128 -19.69 9.51 18.96
N ARG A 129 -20.20 9.23 20.13
CA ARG A 129 -19.59 8.34 21.10
C ARG A 129 -19.34 7.00 20.40
N LEU A 130 -18.26 6.91 19.65
CA LEU A 130 -17.67 5.64 19.30
C LEU A 130 -17.21 5.05 20.62
N ASN A 131 -17.75 3.88 20.95
CA ASN A 131 -17.42 3.13 22.15
C ASN A 131 -15.92 3.25 22.43
N SER A 132 -15.60 3.75 23.62
CA SER A 132 -14.24 4.03 24.09
C SER A 132 -13.30 2.82 24.09
N SER A 133 -13.79 1.62 23.84
CA SER A 133 -13.02 0.39 23.74
C SER A 133 -12.15 0.27 22.48
N HIS A 134 -12.40 1.07 21.43
CA HIS A 134 -11.61 1.04 20.20
C HIS A 134 -10.51 2.10 20.12
N LEU A 135 -10.40 2.98 21.10
CA LEU A 135 -9.46 4.13 21.08
C LEU A 135 -8.07 3.82 21.63
N TRP A 136 -7.84 2.66 22.20
CA TRP A 136 -6.60 2.34 22.92
C TRP A 136 -5.46 1.82 22.06
N LEU A 137 -5.71 1.43 20.82
CA LEU A 137 -4.68 0.82 19.94
C LEU A 137 -4.02 1.80 18.95
N SER A 138 -4.37 3.07 18.94
CA SER A 138 -3.80 4.04 17.98
C SER A 138 -2.70 4.95 18.55
N ARG A 139 -2.28 4.76 19.79
CA ARG A 139 -1.11 5.46 20.34
C ARG A 139 0.11 4.55 20.27
N MET A 140 0.72 4.45 19.11
CA MET A 140 2.15 4.19 19.07
C MET A 140 2.87 5.46 19.49
N PRO A 141 3.74 5.43 20.51
CA PRO A 141 4.62 6.56 20.77
C PRO A 141 5.52 6.74 19.55
N SER A 142 5.52 7.92 18.96
CA SER A 142 6.57 8.32 18.04
C SER A 142 7.84 8.42 18.87
N SER A 143 8.69 7.40 18.82
CA SER A 143 10.04 7.53 19.29
C SER A 143 10.78 8.49 18.37
N ALA A 144 11.31 9.56 18.95
CA ALA A 144 12.20 10.52 18.35
C ALA A 144 13.41 9.87 17.68
#